data_338be102b8eed8053da0b41b4ab9e3c5
#
_entry.id   338be102b8eed8053da0b41b4ab9e3c5
#
_cell.length_a   1.000
_cell.length_b   1.000
_cell.length_c   1.000
_cell.angle_alpha   90.00
_cell.angle_beta   90.00
_cell.angle_gamma   90.00
#
_symmetry.space_group_name_H-M   'P 1'
#
loop_
_entity.id
_entity.type
_entity.pdbx_description
1 polymer ?
#
loop_
_entity_poly.entity_id
_entity_poly.type
_entity_poly.pdbx_seq_one_letter_code
_entity_poly.pdbx_strand_id
1 'polypeptide(L)'
;MTSRILVVEDDTVHDFKIEIPAGAWLGPSILSVLALEGISYAQLECQSGELDEAVYHVAPPEPTGRTLVAYGEGIVLNRVTLIGANAVVGRNADGAAIIHCHGFISEASGKLHGGHLNLPRCRVGNKGLSLRGVATRRSGFVSALDRTSRLHVFHPVREACADGR
;
A
#
# COMPACT_ATOMS: atom_id res chain seq x y z
N MET A 1 -16.64 -1.78 -22.46
CA MET A 1 -16.43 -1.96 -21.00
C MET A 1 -15.04 -2.53 -20.82
N THR A 2 -14.12 -1.80 -20.21
CA THR A 2 -12.82 -2.36 -19.82
C THR A 2 -13.06 -3.37 -18.72
N SER A 3 -12.60 -4.61 -18.91
CA SER A 3 -12.68 -5.66 -17.89
C SER A 3 -11.96 -5.18 -16.62
N ARG A 4 -12.60 -5.35 -15.48
CA ARG A 4 -11.98 -5.12 -14.16
C ARG A 4 -11.16 -6.33 -13.69
N ILE A 5 -11.14 -7.39 -14.48
CA ILE A 5 -10.42 -8.61 -14.19
C ILE A 5 -9.39 -8.81 -15.29
N LEU A 6 -8.15 -8.95 -14.88
CA LEU A 6 -7.04 -9.32 -15.74
C LEU A 6 -6.41 -10.59 -15.17
N VAL A 7 -6.33 -11.61 -16.00
CA VAL A 7 -5.57 -12.83 -15.69
C VAL A 7 -4.31 -12.82 -16.53
N VAL A 8 -3.17 -12.91 -15.89
CA VAL A 8 -1.84 -12.94 -16.51
C VAL A 8 -1.03 -14.05 -15.86
N GLU A 9 -0.41 -14.85 -16.67
CA GLU A 9 0.68 -15.72 -16.21
C GLU A 9 1.95 -14.87 -16.15
N ASP A 10 2.58 -14.83 -14.99
CA ASP A 10 3.82 -14.11 -14.77
C ASP A 10 4.86 -15.05 -14.16
N ASP A 11 5.79 -15.51 -15.01
CA ASP A 11 6.91 -16.38 -14.64
C ASP A 11 8.07 -15.59 -13.99
N THR A 12 7.92 -14.29 -13.86
CA THR A 12 8.90 -13.39 -13.24
C THR A 12 8.54 -13.00 -11.80
N VAL A 13 7.56 -13.68 -11.23
CA VAL A 13 7.15 -13.50 -9.83
C VAL A 13 8.28 -13.94 -8.91
N HIS A 14 8.65 -13.13 -7.93
CA HIS A 14 9.60 -13.52 -6.90
C HIS A 14 9.19 -12.97 -5.52
N ASP A 15 9.43 -13.79 -4.52
CA ASP A 15 9.26 -13.44 -3.12
C ASP A 15 10.49 -12.68 -2.61
N PHE A 16 10.24 -11.73 -1.72
CA PHE A 16 11.30 -10.99 -1.03
C PHE A 16 10.88 -10.59 0.39
N LYS A 17 11.85 -10.13 1.17
CA LYS A 17 11.64 -9.61 2.51
C LYS A 17 12.32 -8.25 2.64
N ILE A 18 11.64 -7.31 3.30
CA ILE A 18 12.19 -6.00 3.66
C ILE A 18 12.21 -5.88 5.17
N GLU A 19 13.33 -5.40 5.70
CA GLU A 19 13.45 -4.96 7.09
C GLU A 19 13.54 -3.46 7.14
N ILE A 20 12.57 -2.82 7.80
CA ILE A 20 12.55 -1.38 7.99
C ILE A 20 13.13 -1.05 9.36
N PRO A 21 14.16 -0.20 9.44
CA PRO A 21 14.82 0.11 10.70
C PRO A 21 13.92 0.91 11.64
N ALA A 22 14.23 0.85 12.92
CA ALA A 22 13.59 1.64 13.96
C ALA A 22 13.65 3.15 13.65
N GLY A 23 12.57 3.85 13.92
CA GLY A 23 12.43 5.28 13.72
C GLY A 23 12.26 5.75 12.28
N ALA A 24 12.32 4.85 11.30
CA ALA A 24 12.15 5.20 9.89
C ALA A 24 10.67 5.47 9.53
N TRP A 25 10.45 6.31 8.54
CA TRP A 25 9.13 6.51 7.93
C TRP A 25 8.80 5.35 6.99
N LEU A 26 7.71 4.66 7.27
CA LEU A 26 7.39 3.37 6.65
C LEU A 26 7.24 3.47 5.13
N GLY A 27 6.39 4.36 4.63
CA GLY A 27 6.15 4.51 3.19
C GLY A 27 7.39 4.89 2.39
N PRO A 28 8.12 5.97 2.73
CA PRO A 28 9.35 6.35 2.06
C PRO A 28 10.42 5.24 2.06
N SER A 29 10.57 4.53 3.18
CA SER A 29 11.56 3.44 3.28
C SER A 29 11.21 2.27 2.36
N ILE A 30 9.94 1.85 2.31
CA ILE A 30 9.50 0.80 1.39
C ILE A 30 9.77 1.21 -0.06
N LEU A 31 9.31 2.39 -0.47
CA LEU A 31 9.48 2.84 -1.86
C LEU A 31 10.96 2.99 -2.25
N SER A 32 11.80 3.43 -1.32
CA SER A 32 13.25 3.54 -1.55
C SER A 32 13.89 2.17 -1.80
N VAL A 33 13.59 1.17 -0.98
CA VAL A 33 14.13 -0.20 -1.16
C VAL A 33 13.65 -0.79 -2.47
N LEU A 34 12.37 -0.67 -2.79
CA LEU A 34 11.83 -1.21 -4.05
C LEU A 34 12.44 -0.54 -5.27
N ALA A 35 12.68 0.77 -5.20
CA ALA A 35 13.34 1.51 -6.28
C ALA A 35 14.80 1.03 -6.50
N LEU A 36 15.57 0.78 -5.43
CA LEU A 36 16.93 0.26 -5.51
C LEU A 36 16.99 -1.14 -6.14
N GLU A 37 15.97 -1.97 -5.88
CA GLU A 37 15.84 -3.32 -6.43
C GLU A 37 15.17 -3.35 -7.82
N GLY A 38 14.81 -2.19 -8.39
CA GLY A 38 14.13 -2.09 -9.68
C GLY A 38 12.71 -2.67 -9.68
N ILE A 39 12.07 -2.77 -8.52
CA ILE A 39 10.71 -3.29 -8.35
C ILE A 39 9.71 -2.15 -8.51
N SER A 40 8.86 -2.25 -9.53
CA SER A 40 7.81 -1.27 -9.82
C SER A 40 6.44 -1.68 -9.29
N TYR A 41 6.21 -2.98 -9.17
CA TYR A 41 4.93 -3.55 -8.77
C TYR A 41 5.16 -4.64 -7.73
N ALA A 42 4.44 -4.52 -6.62
CA ALA A 42 4.52 -5.51 -5.56
C ALA A 42 3.23 -5.55 -4.75
N GLN A 43 2.97 -6.71 -4.17
CA GLN A 43 2.04 -6.86 -3.07
C GLN A 43 2.85 -7.12 -1.81
N LEU A 44 2.54 -6.41 -0.73
CA LEU A 44 3.27 -6.47 0.52
C LEU A 44 2.34 -6.87 1.66
N GLU A 45 2.88 -7.68 2.56
CA GLU A 45 2.30 -7.99 3.86
C GLU A 45 3.22 -7.42 4.94
N CYS A 46 2.71 -6.47 5.71
CA CYS A 46 3.38 -5.96 6.88
C CYS A 46 3.09 -6.89 8.06
N GLN A 47 4.12 -7.45 8.64
CA GLN A 47 3.99 -8.28 9.83
C GLN A 47 3.68 -7.42 11.06
N SER A 48 3.25 -8.04 12.14
CA SER A 48 2.99 -7.36 13.40
C SER A 48 4.26 -6.65 13.90
N GLY A 49 4.09 -5.43 14.42
CA GLY A 49 5.20 -4.65 14.97
C GLY A 49 4.75 -3.35 15.63
N GLU A 50 5.68 -2.62 16.20
CA GLU A 50 5.41 -1.37 16.89
C GLU A 50 5.52 -0.18 15.93
N LEU A 51 4.59 0.77 16.03
CA LEU A 51 4.67 2.08 15.38
C LEU A 51 4.69 3.18 16.44
N ASP A 52 5.69 4.05 16.36
CA ASP A 52 5.76 5.25 17.21
C ASP A 52 4.64 6.23 16.86
N GLU A 53 4.35 6.36 15.56
CA GLU A 53 3.23 7.14 15.02
C GLU A 53 2.57 6.34 13.90
N ALA A 54 1.24 6.32 13.92
CA ALA A 54 0.43 5.78 12.85
C ALA A 54 -0.66 6.77 12.46
N VAL A 55 -0.84 6.99 11.17
CA VAL A 55 -1.93 7.81 10.64
C VAL A 55 -2.78 6.94 9.73
N TYR A 56 -4.08 6.94 9.97
CA TYR A 56 -5.02 6.21 9.12
C TYR A 56 -6.28 7.04 8.84
N HIS A 57 -6.98 6.66 7.79
CA HIS A 57 -8.23 7.26 7.37
C HIS A 57 -9.33 6.21 7.35
N VAL A 58 -10.54 6.64 7.69
CA VAL A 58 -11.76 5.90 7.41
C VAL A 58 -12.48 6.56 6.24
N ALA A 59 -13.21 5.78 5.48
CA ALA A 59 -13.88 6.23 4.26
C ALA A 59 -15.35 5.78 4.27
N PRO A 60 -16.22 6.44 5.05
CA PRO A 60 -17.65 6.16 5.04
C PRO A 60 -18.26 6.48 3.66
N PRO A 61 -19.46 5.95 3.36
CA PRO A 61 -20.19 6.32 2.17
C PRO A 61 -20.34 7.85 2.05
N GLU A 62 -20.13 8.40 0.86
CA GLU A 62 -20.28 9.84 0.62
C GLU A 62 -21.77 10.20 0.52
N PRO A 63 -22.28 11.09 1.41
CA PRO A 63 -23.72 11.28 1.58
C PRO A 63 -24.42 11.96 0.37
N THR A 64 -23.67 12.67 -0.47
CA THR A 64 -24.24 13.34 -1.65
C THR A 64 -24.17 12.50 -2.92
N GLY A 65 -23.53 11.33 -2.89
CA GLY A 65 -23.39 10.43 -4.03
C GLY A 65 -22.44 10.95 -5.12
N ARG A 66 -21.64 11.99 -4.85
CA ARG A 66 -20.62 12.49 -5.78
C ARG A 66 -19.48 11.50 -6.00
N THR A 67 -19.11 10.79 -4.94
CA THR A 67 -18.15 9.68 -4.95
C THR A 67 -18.75 8.51 -4.18
N LEU A 68 -18.12 7.32 -4.27
CA LEU A 68 -18.61 6.16 -3.53
C LEU A 68 -18.39 6.34 -2.02
N VAL A 69 -17.24 6.88 -1.64
CA VAL A 69 -16.85 7.14 -0.26
C VAL A 69 -16.18 8.51 -0.13
N ALA A 70 -16.17 9.06 1.07
CA ALA A 70 -15.44 10.27 1.43
C ALA A 70 -14.40 9.92 2.49
N TYR A 71 -13.12 10.17 2.19
CA TYR A 71 -12.07 10.05 3.19
C TYR A 71 -12.20 11.14 4.25
N GLY A 72 -12.28 10.73 5.51
CA GLY A 72 -12.22 11.63 6.65
C GLY A 72 -10.81 12.18 6.89
N GLU A 73 -10.69 13.06 7.86
CA GLU A 73 -9.38 13.51 8.34
C GLU A 73 -8.53 12.35 8.83
N GLY A 74 -7.21 12.51 8.76
CA GLY A 74 -6.27 11.52 9.26
C GLY A 74 -6.34 11.42 10.79
N ILE A 75 -6.61 10.23 11.28
CA ILE A 75 -6.60 9.91 12.72
C ILE A 75 -5.17 9.54 13.08
N VAL A 76 -4.59 10.29 14.02
CA VAL A 76 -3.21 10.07 14.49
C VAL A 76 -3.23 9.27 15.77
N LEU A 77 -2.47 8.19 15.81
CA LEU A 77 -2.23 7.37 17.00
C LEU A 77 -0.73 7.30 17.27
N ASN A 78 -0.37 7.26 18.54
CA ASN A 78 1.03 7.19 18.97
C ASN A 78 1.27 5.95 19.81
N ARG A 79 2.45 5.33 19.63
CA ARG A 79 2.91 4.14 20.36
C ARG A 79 1.86 3.02 20.33
N VAL A 80 1.64 2.52 19.14
CA VAL A 80 0.63 1.50 18.85
C VAL A 80 1.27 0.23 18.31
N THR A 81 0.53 -0.85 18.34
CA THR A 81 0.90 -2.10 17.68
C THR A 81 0.19 -2.21 16.34
N LEU A 82 0.95 -2.29 15.26
CA LEU A 82 0.44 -2.77 13.98
C LEU A 82 0.20 -4.27 14.13
N ILE A 83 -1.04 -4.72 14.01
CA ILE A 83 -1.39 -6.14 14.07
C ILE A 83 -1.01 -6.81 12.76
N GLY A 84 -1.27 -6.13 11.66
CA GLY A 84 -0.93 -6.53 10.32
C GLY A 84 -1.51 -5.56 9.29
N ALA A 85 -0.90 -5.51 8.12
CA ALA A 85 -1.38 -4.70 7.01
C ALA A 85 -1.02 -5.33 5.68
N ASN A 86 -1.85 -5.04 4.67
CA ASN A 86 -1.59 -5.37 3.28
C ASN A 86 -1.44 -4.10 2.46
N ALA A 87 -0.42 -4.07 1.62
CA ALA A 87 -0.18 -2.96 0.73
C ALA A 87 0.01 -3.42 -0.71
N VAL A 88 -0.43 -2.58 -1.63
CA VAL A 88 -0.17 -2.72 -3.07
C VAL A 88 0.71 -1.56 -3.50
N VAL A 89 1.80 -1.88 -4.18
CA VAL A 89 2.69 -0.91 -4.81
C VAL A 89 2.43 -0.92 -6.31
N GLY A 90 2.26 0.26 -6.85
CA GLY A 90 2.01 0.47 -8.27
C GLY A 90 2.42 1.87 -8.69
N ARG A 91 1.86 2.36 -9.78
CA ARG A 91 2.17 3.69 -10.33
C ARG A 91 0.92 4.57 -10.42
N ASN A 92 1.10 5.87 -10.31
CA ASN A 92 0.09 6.83 -10.70
C ASN A 92 0.10 7.05 -12.22
N ALA A 93 -0.79 7.91 -12.72
CA ALA A 93 -0.87 8.23 -14.15
C ALA A 93 0.41 8.86 -14.72
N ASP A 94 1.21 9.53 -13.89
CA ASP A 94 2.47 10.16 -14.26
C ASP A 94 3.67 9.20 -14.18
N GLY A 95 3.42 7.93 -13.82
CA GLY A 95 4.44 6.90 -13.67
C GLY A 95 5.16 6.89 -12.32
N ALA A 96 4.84 7.80 -11.41
CA ALA A 96 5.45 7.81 -10.08
C ALA A 96 4.95 6.63 -9.23
N ALA A 97 5.86 6.04 -8.46
CA ALA A 97 5.53 4.95 -7.55
C ALA A 97 4.60 5.42 -6.43
N ILE A 98 3.54 4.68 -6.18
CA ILE A 98 2.60 4.92 -5.09
C ILE A 98 2.31 3.62 -4.35
N ILE A 99 1.96 3.75 -3.09
CA ILE A 99 1.62 2.63 -2.22
C ILE A 99 0.25 2.87 -1.60
N HIS A 100 -0.61 1.86 -1.64
CA HIS A 100 -1.93 1.85 -1.02
C HIS A 100 -1.97 0.74 0.02
N CYS A 101 -2.33 1.08 1.26
CA CYS A 101 -2.23 0.16 2.38
C CYS A 101 -3.46 0.19 3.25
N HIS A 102 -3.92 -0.97 3.64
CA HIS A 102 -4.94 -1.15 4.68
C HIS A 102 -4.40 -2.03 5.80
N GLY A 103 -4.76 -1.71 7.04
CA GLY A 103 -4.27 -2.49 8.18
C GLY A 103 -5.10 -2.31 9.45
N PHE A 104 -4.72 -3.07 10.45
CA PHE A 104 -5.29 -3.07 11.79
C PHE A 104 -4.23 -2.66 12.80
N ILE A 105 -4.63 -1.81 13.73
CA ILE A 105 -3.78 -1.22 14.75
C ILE A 105 -4.44 -1.42 16.11
N SER A 106 -3.65 -1.71 17.13
CA SER A 106 -4.10 -1.78 18.53
C SER A 106 -3.41 -0.72 19.38
N GLU A 107 -4.18 0.02 20.15
CA GLU A 107 -3.65 0.82 21.26
C GLU A 107 -3.25 -0.07 22.45
N ALA A 108 -2.46 0.48 23.37
CA ALA A 108 -2.11 -0.20 24.62
C ALA A 108 -3.33 -0.54 25.49
N SER A 109 -4.43 0.18 25.32
CA SER A 109 -5.73 -0.10 25.95
C SER A 109 -6.42 -1.36 25.42
N GLY A 110 -5.92 -1.94 24.32
CA GLY A 110 -6.58 -3.01 23.58
C GLY A 110 -7.62 -2.53 22.57
N LYS A 111 -7.85 -1.22 22.46
CA LYS A 111 -8.76 -0.68 21.44
C LYS A 111 -8.21 -0.91 20.05
N LEU A 112 -9.05 -1.44 19.18
CA LEU A 112 -8.72 -1.75 17.80
C LEU A 112 -9.14 -0.63 16.85
N HIS A 113 -8.31 -0.37 15.87
CA HIS A 113 -8.52 0.56 14.78
C HIS A 113 -8.19 -0.11 13.46
N GLY A 114 -8.77 0.35 12.38
CA GLY A 114 -8.46 -0.15 11.04
C GLY A 114 -8.90 0.83 9.96
N GLY A 115 -8.24 0.75 8.82
CA GLY A 115 -8.55 1.61 7.70
C GLY A 115 -7.40 1.74 6.72
N HIS A 116 -7.45 2.79 5.92
CA HIS A 116 -6.40 3.18 4.99
C HIS A 116 -5.23 3.82 5.74
N LEU A 117 -4.10 3.12 5.82
CA LEU A 117 -2.89 3.63 6.46
C LEU A 117 -2.18 4.63 5.55
N ASN A 118 -1.89 5.80 6.09
CA ASN A 118 -1.06 6.81 5.44
C ASN A 118 0.42 6.48 5.71
N LEU A 119 0.97 5.52 4.98
CA LEU A 119 2.32 5.01 5.23
C LEU A 119 3.42 6.09 5.22
N PRO A 120 3.37 7.15 4.39
CA PRO A 120 4.28 8.29 4.52
C PRO A 120 4.29 8.96 5.88
N ARG A 121 3.21 8.81 6.65
CA ARG A 121 3.03 9.36 7.99
C ARG A 121 2.98 8.28 9.07
N CYS A 122 3.45 7.07 8.79
CA CYS A 122 3.62 6.01 9.77
C CYS A 122 5.11 5.85 10.08
N ARG A 123 5.48 5.95 11.36
CA ARG A 123 6.86 5.85 11.83
C ARG A 123 7.06 4.56 12.61
N VAL A 124 8.06 3.79 12.23
CA VAL A 124 8.39 2.50 12.83
C VAL A 124 8.92 2.66 14.24
N GLY A 125 8.48 1.83 15.16
CA GLY A 125 8.92 1.82 16.56
C GLY A 125 10.34 1.25 16.74
N ASN A 126 10.73 1.09 17.98
CA ASN A 126 12.13 0.82 18.37
C ASN A 126 12.70 -0.55 17.97
N LYS A 127 11.86 -1.49 17.53
CA LYS A 127 12.28 -2.85 17.12
C LYS A 127 12.43 -3.01 15.60
N GLY A 128 12.14 -1.98 14.83
CA GLY A 128 12.01 -2.15 13.39
C GLY A 128 10.71 -2.84 12.99
N LEU A 129 10.52 -3.04 11.68
CA LEU A 129 9.35 -3.71 11.12
C LEU A 129 9.76 -4.58 9.93
N SER A 130 9.22 -5.80 9.88
CA SER A 130 9.45 -6.74 8.79
C SER A 130 8.24 -6.77 7.85
N LEU A 131 8.52 -6.82 6.54
CA LEU A 131 7.52 -7.01 5.50
C LEU A 131 7.93 -8.18 4.60
N ARG A 132 6.94 -8.93 4.16
CA ARG A 132 7.09 -9.87 3.04
C ARG A 132 6.45 -9.29 1.80
N GLY A 133 7.00 -9.58 0.64
CA GLY A 133 6.47 -9.08 -0.61
C GLY A 133 6.57 -10.08 -1.73
N VAL A 134 5.67 -9.90 -2.69
CA VAL A 134 5.70 -10.59 -3.99
C VAL A 134 5.78 -9.50 -5.06
N ALA A 135 6.84 -9.55 -5.85
CA ALA A 135 7.03 -8.65 -6.99
C ALA A 135 6.63 -9.31 -8.30
N THR A 136 6.12 -8.49 -9.22
CA THR A 136 5.74 -8.90 -10.58
C THR A 136 6.38 -7.96 -11.60
N ARG A 137 6.68 -8.47 -12.82
CA ARG A 137 7.25 -7.68 -13.92
C ARG A 137 6.34 -7.59 -15.14
N ARG A 138 5.52 -8.60 -15.38
CA ARG A 138 4.60 -8.67 -16.53
C ARG A 138 3.21 -8.14 -16.25
N SER A 139 2.90 -7.94 -14.98
CA SER A 139 1.63 -7.40 -14.52
C SER A 139 1.86 -6.39 -13.43
N GLY A 140 0.93 -5.47 -13.27
CA GLY A 140 1.05 -4.43 -12.25
C GLY A 140 -0.25 -3.70 -12.01
N PHE A 141 -0.15 -2.58 -11.31
CA PHE A 141 -1.28 -1.75 -10.97
C PHE A 141 -1.00 -0.28 -11.27
N VAL A 142 -1.93 0.35 -11.99
CA VAL A 142 -1.89 1.79 -12.24
C VAL A 142 -3.12 2.45 -11.66
N SER A 143 -2.90 3.51 -10.89
CA SER A 143 -3.99 4.31 -10.32
C SER A 143 -4.62 5.16 -11.42
N ALA A 144 -5.91 4.95 -11.65
CA ALA A 144 -6.70 5.69 -12.62
C ALA A 144 -8.11 5.96 -12.08
N LEU A 145 -8.80 6.93 -12.67
CA LEU A 145 -10.16 7.27 -12.29
C LEU A 145 -11.12 6.13 -12.62
N ASP A 146 -11.73 5.55 -11.60
CA ASP A 146 -12.81 4.59 -11.76
C ASP A 146 -14.14 5.33 -11.88
N ARG A 147 -14.82 5.15 -13.02
CA ARG A 147 -16.07 5.85 -13.33
C ARG A 147 -17.22 5.47 -12.40
N THR A 148 -17.18 4.29 -11.80
CA THR A 148 -18.24 3.82 -10.89
C THR A 148 -18.10 4.42 -9.50
N SER A 149 -16.93 4.38 -8.93
CA SER A 149 -16.64 4.96 -7.60
C SER A 149 -16.36 6.46 -7.65
N ARG A 150 -15.97 6.95 -8.85
CA ARG A 150 -15.45 8.31 -9.07
C ARG A 150 -14.22 8.64 -8.21
N LEU A 151 -13.44 7.61 -7.90
CA LEU A 151 -12.19 7.69 -7.16
C LEU A 151 -11.06 7.18 -8.03
N HIS A 152 -9.85 7.62 -7.73
CA HIS A 152 -8.65 6.99 -8.25
C HIS A 152 -8.42 5.68 -7.50
N VAL A 153 -8.40 4.57 -8.24
CA VAL A 153 -8.16 3.23 -7.70
C VAL A 153 -7.14 2.50 -8.57
N PHE A 154 -6.52 1.49 -8.03
CA PHE A 154 -5.63 0.64 -8.79
C PHE A 154 -6.40 -0.22 -9.79
N HIS A 155 -6.03 -0.12 -11.05
CA HIS A 155 -6.47 -0.99 -12.13
C HIS A 155 -5.33 -1.94 -12.49
N PRO A 156 -5.60 -3.24 -12.69
CA PRO A 156 -4.59 -4.17 -13.16
C PRO A 156 -4.18 -3.80 -14.59
N VAL A 157 -2.89 -3.86 -14.85
CA VAL A 157 -2.29 -3.62 -16.17
C VAL A 157 -1.36 -4.76 -16.54
N ARG A 158 -1.23 -5.01 -17.85
CA ARG A 158 -0.17 -5.87 -18.38
C ARG A 158 0.97 -4.97 -18.85
N GLU A 159 2.16 -5.21 -18.35
CA GLU A 159 3.35 -4.57 -18.87
C GLU A 159 3.76 -5.22 -20.18
N ALA A 160 4.07 -4.40 -21.18
CA ALA A 160 4.72 -4.91 -22.38
C ALA A 160 6.09 -5.45 -21.96
N CYS A 161 6.41 -6.69 -22.34
CA CYS A 161 7.77 -7.16 -22.24
C CYS A 161 8.64 -6.18 -23.03
N ALA A 162 9.56 -5.50 -22.35
CA ALA A 162 10.70 -4.94 -23.06
C ALA A 162 11.51 -6.16 -23.53
N ASP A 163 11.19 -6.63 -24.74
CA ASP A 163 12.01 -7.65 -25.40
C ASP A 163 13.40 -7.03 -25.55
N GLY A 164 14.23 -7.29 -24.54
CA GLY A 164 15.65 -6.99 -24.61
C GLY A 164 16.27 -7.82 -25.72
N ARG A 165 16.63 -7.15 -26.81
CA ARG A 165 17.63 -7.68 -27.73
C ARG A 165 18.98 -7.72 -27.05
#